data_da808ff21cd07d20955ec749cda47d31
#
_entry.id   da808ff21cd07d20955ec749cda47d31
#
_cell.length_a   1.000
_cell.length_b   1.000
_cell.length_c   1.000
_cell.angle_alpha   90.00
_cell.angle_beta   90.00
_cell.angle_gamma   90.00
#
_symmetry.space_group_name_H-M   'P 1'
#
loop_
_entity.id
_entity.type
_entity.pdbx_description
1 polymer ?
#
loop_
_entity_poly.entity_id
_entity_poly.type
_entity_poly.pdbx_seq_one_letter_code
_entity_poly.pdbx_strand_id
1 'polypeptide(L)'
;VLQVLSGPPSSDTFVVVGGMGGSTDASAADGATVTKIASALAEGSVSRYDATKVALAKPYNYTQIMRDQCVITGTMDVIKRYGYVSERAYQEEKILRQLAIDLEHELLYGVRSYDAGPPRRSTMGGLFEYILLAGKTNSWSTIQNAASAQLTEDMLNDTLQAIWEEGGQPDAIFVNGFNKRVITTWATPRIRTDRDERMAGASIGTYESEFGTLGIYLNRWLRASDVPILTTADIGIGPLNGRDFSSRELPSLGDYVQTEVLGEYTMEVHRASMAHGWIYNTATS
;
A
#
# COMPACT_ATOMS: atom_id res chain seq x y z
N VAL A 1 26.47 -27.26 15.18
CA VAL A 1 25.89 -27.40 13.84
C VAL A 1 25.10 -28.71 13.79
N LEU A 2 23.86 -28.64 13.34
CA LEU A 2 22.99 -29.79 13.22
C LEU A 2 22.79 -30.14 11.74
N GLN A 3 22.79 -31.43 11.43
CA GLN A 3 22.39 -31.91 10.10
C GLN A 3 21.01 -32.53 10.19
N VAL A 4 20.09 -32.07 9.33
CA VAL A 4 18.77 -32.69 9.18
C VAL A 4 18.91 -33.93 8.29
N LEU A 5 18.65 -35.12 8.83
CA LEU A 5 18.73 -36.39 8.11
C LEU A 5 17.43 -36.70 7.37
N SER A 6 16.29 -36.46 7.99
CA SER A 6 14.99 -36.66 7.39
C SER A 6 13.93 -35.81 8.07
N GLY A 7 12.97 -35.37 7.31
CA GLY A 7 11.73 -34.76 7.76
C GLY A 7 10.75 -34.87 6.62
N PRO A 8 9.57 -35.42 6.82
CA PRO A 8 8.55 -35.44 5.78
C PRO A 8 8.05 -34.02 5.51
N PRO A 9 7.68 -33.72 4.29
CA PRO A 9 7.25 -32.36 3.92
C PRO A 9 5.97 -31.87 4.63
N SER A 10 5.38 -32.74 5.44
CA SER A 10 4.10 -32.47 6.13
C SER A 10 4.14 -32.68 7.64
N SER A 11 5.30 -32.85 8.28
CA SER A 11 5.40 -32.95 9.75
C SER A 11 6.32 -31.91 10.34
N ASP A 12 5.96 -31.41 11.51
CA ASP A 12 6.75 -30.42 12.27
C ASP A 12 7.95 -31.06 12.98
N THR A 13 8.27 -32.34 12.68
CA THR A 13 9.34 -33.10 13.34
C THR A 13 10.48 -33.37 12.39
N PHE A 14 11.68 -32.98 12.77
CA PHE A 14 12.92 -33.23 12.02
C PHE A 14 13.81 -34.21 12.80
N VAL A 15 14.39 -35.17 12.09
CA VAL A 15 15.45 -35.99 12.64
C VAL A 15 16.81 -35.31 12.36
N VAL A 16 17.52 -34.95 13.40
CA VAL A 16 18.78 -34.22 13.33
C VAL A 16 19.94 -35.02 13.93
N VAL A 17 21.12 -34.81 13.39
CA VAL A 17 22.38 -35.29 13.97
C VAL A 17 23.16 -34.06 14.37
N GLY A 18 23.59 -34.01 15.63
CA GLY A 18 24.48 -32.99 16.16
C GLY A 18 25.95 -33.27 15.90
N GLY A 19 26.80 -32.35 16.32
CA GLY A 19 28.26 -32.55 16.30
C GLY A 19 28.93 -32.44 14.93
N MET A 20 28.27 -31.94 13.90
CA MET A 20 28.84 -31.79 12.56
C MET A 20 29.96 -30.77 12.53
N GLY A 21 31.00 -31.08 11.74
CA GLY A 21 32.17 -30.19 11.57
C GLY A 21 33.02 -29.99 12.82
N GLY A 22 33.02 -30.96 13.75
CA GLY A 22 33.79 -30.87 15.01
C GLY A 22 33.12 -30.04 16.10
N SER A 23 31.84 -29.64 15.91
CA SER A 23 31.05 -28.97 16.94
C SER A 23 30.60 -29.98 18.00
N THR A 24 30.54 -29.56 19.27
CA THR A 24 29.99 -30.38 20.35
C THR A 24 28.51 -30.59 20.15
N ASP A 25 28.02 -31.81 20.35
CA ASP A 25 26.61 -32.12 20.33
C ASP A 25 25.94 -31.49 21.57
N ALA A 26 24.95 -30.64 21.34
CA ALA A 26 24.21 -29.97 22.39
C ALA A 26 22.71 -30.13 22.12
N SER A 27 21.96 -30.41 23.19
CA SER A 27 20.50 -30.38 23.10
C SER A 27 20.00 -28.94 22.91
N ALA A 28 19.15 -28.71 21.95
CA ALA A 28 18.45 -27.44 21.82
C ALA A 28 17.36 -27.34 22.90
N ALA A 29 17.26 -26.19 23.55
CA ALA A 29 16.16 -25.91 24.46
C ALA A 29 14.83 -25.75 23.66
N ASP A 30 13.71 -26.01 24.35
CA ASP A 30 12.40 -25.73 23.75
C ASP A 30 12.29 -24.23 23.42
N GLY A 31 11.79 -23.91 22.19
CA GLY A 31 11.73 -22.55 21.69
C GLY A 31 13.05 -22.00 21.10
N ALA A 32 14.12 -22.79 21.01
CA ALA A 32 15.37 -22.34 20.41
C ALA A 32 15.19 -22.06 18.90
N THR A 33 15.70 -20.91 18.45
CA THR A 33 15.64 -20.53 17.03
C THR A 33 16.55 -21.44 16.21
N VAL A 34 16.02 -22.04 15.14
CA VAL A 34 16.77 -22.87 14.20
C VAL A 34 16.92 -22.12 12.88
N THR A 35 18.15 -21.80 12.51
CA THR A 35 18.44 -21.13 11.24
C THR A 35 19.02 -22.11 10.24
N LYS A 36 18.40 -22.21 9.07
CA LYS A 36 18.91 -23.00 7.94
C LYS A 36 20.08 -22.26 7.31
N ILE A 37 21.28 -22.83 7.37
CA ILE A 37 22.48 -22.23 6.77
C ILE A 37 22.56 -22.58 5.27
N ALA A 38 22.55 -23.89 4.95
CA ALA A 38 22.64 -24.39 3.58
C ALA A 38 22.17 -25.84 3.49
N SER A 39 21.95 -26.32 2.27
CA SER A 39 21.72 -27.74 1.98
C SER A 39 22.97 -28.32 1.39
N ALA A 40 23.58 -29.36 2.07
CA ALA A 40 24.65 -30.14 1.52
C ALA A 40 24.07 -31.43 0.91
N LEU A 41 24.41 -31.69 -0.34
CA LEU A 41 24.03 -32.92 -1.03
C LEU A 41 25.19 -33.90 -1.06
N ALA A 42 24.88 -35.18 -1.00
CA ALA A 42 25.88 -36.24 -1.16
C ALA A 42 26.42 -36.24 -2.60
N GLU A 43 27.70 -36.57 -2.75
CA GLU A 43 28.30 -36.76 -4.06
C GLU A 43 27.58 -37.86 -4.83
N GLY A 44 27.24 -37.60 -6.09
CA GLY A 44 26.46 -38.52 -6.92
C GLY A 44 24.95 -38.61 -6.59
N SER A 45 24.45 -37.78 -5.70
CA SER A 45 23.00 -37.74 -5.40
C SER A 45 22.16 -37.28 -6.59
N VAL A 46 21.03 -37.94 -6.80
CA VAL A 46 20.06 -37.54 -7.85
C VAL A 46 19.33 -36.26 -7.42
N SER A 47 19.12 -35.37 -8.35
CA SER A 47 18.28 -34.19 -8.13
C SER A 47 16.88 -34.59 -7.63
N ARG A 48 16.47 -34.09 -6.44
CA ARG A 48 15.14 -34.34 -5.94
C ARG A 48 14.12 -33.53 -6.75
N TYR A 49 13.12 -34.21 -7.27
CA TYR A 49 11.98 -33.58 -7.93
C TYR A 49 11.03 -32.83 -6.97
N ASP A 50 11.17 -33.07 -5.67
CA ASP A 50 10.44 -32.30 -4.65
C ASP A 50 11.01 -30.88 -4.57
N ALA A 51 10.74 -30.11 -5.62
CA ALA A 51 10.95 -28.70 -5.57
C ALA A 51 10.07 -28.13 -4.47
N THR A 52 10.67 -27.39 -3.56
CA THR A 52 9.96 -26.51 -2.64
C THR A 52 9.29 -25.40 -3.45
N LYS A 53 8.25 -25.78 -4.21
CA LYS A 53 7.41 -24.82 -4.92
C LYS A 53 6.47 -24.23 -3.90
N VAL A 54 6.81 -23.07 -3.42
CA VAL A 54 5.81 -22.22 -2.75
C VAL A 54 4.77 -21.88 -3.81
N ALA A 55 3.53 -22.34 -3.60
CA ALA A 55 2.44 -21.98 -4.49
C ALA A 55 2.27 -20.47 -4.48
N LEU A 56 2.32 -19.87 -5.66
CA LEU A 56 2.13 -18.44 -5.81
C LEU A 56 0.68 -18.09 -5.41
N ALA A 57 0.50 -17.42 -4.30
CA ALA A 57 -0.79 -16.84 -3.95
C ALA A 57 -1.09 -15.69 -4.92
N LYS A 58 -2.26 -15.73 -5.54
CA LYS A 58 -2.74 -14.66 -6.43
C LYS A 58 -3.79 -13.84 -5.68
N PRO A 59 -3.42 -12.75 -5.03
CA PRO A 59 -4.41 -11.82 -4.50
C PRO A 59 -5.21 -11.24 -5.68
N TYR A 60 -6.47 -10.94 -5.45
CA TYR A 60 -7.34 -10.34 -6.45
C TYR A 60 -7.97 -9.07 -5.89
N ASN A 61 -8.30 -8.15 -6.77
CA ASN A 61 -9.08 -6.96 -6.47
C ASN A 61 -10.25 -6.86 -7.46
N TYR A 62 -11.23 -6.05 -7.13
CA TYR A 62 -12.32 -5.72 -8.03
C TYR A 62 -12.09 -4.34 -8.62
N THR A 63 -12.68 -4.10 -9.79
CA THR A 63 -12.80 -2.76 -10.35
C THR A 63 -13.98 -2.04 -9.72
N GLN A 64 -13.84 -0.75 -9.49
CA GLN A 64 -14.88 0.12 -8.95
C GLN A 64 -15.25 1.19 -9.97
N ILE A 65 -16.54 1.31 -10.23
CA ILE A 65 -17.09 2.35 -11.10
C ILE A 65 -17.33 3.60 -10.26
N MET A 66 -16.67 4.68 -10.66
CA MET A 66 -16.87 6.01 -10.12
C MET A 66 -17.55 6.89 -11.16
N ARG A 67 -18.64 7.52 -10.81
CA ARG A 67 -19.36 8.41 -11.72
C ARG A 67 -20.07 9.50 -10.96
N ASP A 68 -20.15 10.64 -11.61
CA ASP A 68 -21.01 11.74 -11.18
C ASP A 68 -21.56 12.46 -12.41
N GLN A 69 -22.64 13.21 -12.24
CA GLN A 69 -23.31 13.86 -13.35
C GLN A 69 -23.68 15.29 -12.99
N CYS A 70 -23.63 16.17 -13.98
CA CYS A 70 -24.22 17.49 -13.87
C CYS A 70 -25.39 17.66 -14.86
N VAL A 71 -26.36 18.41 -14.43
CA VAL A 71 -27.53 18.78 -15.24
C VAL A 71 -27.62 20.30 -15.29
N ILE A 72 -27.63 20.87 -16.48
CA ILE A 72 -27.69 22.31 -16.71
C ILE A 72 -28.89 22.62 -17.57
N THR A 73 -29.74 23.51 -17.12
CA THR A 73 -30.90 23.93 -17.90
C THR A 73 -30.47 24.75 -19.12
N GLY A 74 -31.23 24.67 -20.22
CA GLY A 74 -30.94 25.41 -21.44
C GLY A 74 -30.80 26.93 -21.21
N THR A 75 -31.61 27.49 -20.30
CA THR A 75 -31.48 28.89 -19.89
C THR A 75 -30.15 29.20 -19.24
N MET A 76 -29.66 28.31 -18.37
CA MET A 76 -28.34 28.46 -17.67
C MET A 76 -27.16 28.34 -18.61
N ASP A 77 -27.26 27.52 -19.64
CA ASP A 77 -26.21 27.31 -20.63
C ASP A 77 -25.97 28.54 -21.51
N VAL A 78 -27.04 29.32 -21.78
CA VAL A 78 -26.99 30.53 -22.62
C VAL A 78 -26.61 31.78 -21.85
N ILE A 79 -26.86 31.83 -20.54
CA ILE A 79 -26.57 33.02 -19.72
C ILE A 79 -25.04 33.19 -19.58
N LYS A 80 -24.55 34.33 -20.10
CA LYS A 80 -23.13 34.72 -19.91
C LYS A 80 -22.90 35.14 -18.46
N ARG A 81 -22.00 34.45 -17.80
CA ARG A 81 -21.59 34.78 -16.43
C ARG A 81 -20.25 35.48 -16.39
N TYR A 82 -20.01 36.23 -15.35
CA TYR A 82 -18.73 36.86 -15.08
C TYR A 82 -17.78 35.81 -14.47
N GLY A 83 -16.57 35.68 -15.01
CA GLY A 83 -15.51 34.85 -14.44
C GLY A 83 -15.24 33.51 -15.13
N TYR A 84 -16.18 32.97 -15.90
CA TYR A 84 -15.97 31.74 -16.70
C TYR A 84 -16.82 31.73 -17.99
N VAL A 85 -16.30 31.04 -19.00
CA VAL A 85 -16.86 31.09 -20.36
C VAL A 85 -18.05 30.11 -20.51
N SER A 86 -18.00 28.97 -19.84
CA SER A 86 -19.01 27.92 -19.94
C SER A 86 -19.30 27.35 -18.55
N GLU A 87 -20.57 27.36 -18.14
CA GLU A 87 -21.03 26.72 -16.90
C GLU A 87 -20.78 25.23 -16.94
N ARG A 88 -21.00 24.59 -18.07
CA ARG A 88 -20.78 23.16 -18.28
C ARG A 88 -19.33 22.77 -18.00
N ALA A 89 -18.37 23.42 -18.65
CA ALA A 89 -16.95 23.12 -18.45
C ALA A 89 -16.50 23.33 -17.00
N TYR A 90 -17.03 24.35 -16.34
CA TYR A 90 -16.76 24.63 -14.95
C TYR A 90 -17.30 23.55 -14.00
N GLN A 91 -18.51 23.03 -14.25
CA GLN A 91 -19.08 21.95 -13.44
C GLN A 91 -18.38 20.61 -13.70
N GLU A 92 -18.03 20.30 -14.95
CA GLU A 92 -17.26 19.12 -15.31
C GLU A 92 -15.88 19.09 -14.60
N GLU A 93 -15.19 20.23 -14.55
CA GLU A 93 -13.91 20.35 -13.83
C GLU A 93 -14.07 20.09 -12.33
N LYS A 94 -15.13 20.59 -11.71
CA LYS A 94 -15.45 20.33 -10.30
C LYS A 94 -15.72 18.86 -10.05
N ILE A 95 -16.50 18.22 -10.91
CA ILE A 95 -16.81 16.79 -10.81
C ILE A 95 -15.53 15.96 -10.92
N LEU A 96 -14.68 16.26 -11.90
CA LEU A 96 -13.40 15.56 -12.05
C LEU A 96 -12.52 15.70 -10.80
N ARG A 97 -12.44 16.89 -10.20
CA ARG A 97 -11.72 17.10 -8.94
C ARG A 97 -12.31 16.29 -7.78
N GLN A 98 -13.64 16.24 -7.70
CA GLN A 98 -14.33 15.47 -6.66
C GLN A 98 -14.08 13.97 -6.84
N LEU A 99 -14.22 13.45 -8.06
CA LEU A 99 -13.95 12.04 -8.35
C LEU A 99 -12.48 11.66 -8.11
N ALA A 100 -11.54 12.58 -8.35
CA ALA A 100 -10.13 12.34 -8.02
C ALA A 100 -9.90 12.25 -6.50
N ILE A 101 -10.61 13.05 -5.70
CA ILE A 101 -10.57 12.98 -4.23
C ILE A 101 -11.19 11.66 -3.75
N ASP A 102 -12.32 11.27 -4.32
CA ASP A 102 -13.01 10.03 -3.98
C ASP A 102 -12.14 8.82 -4.33
N LEU A 103 -11.44 8.86 -5.48
CA LEU A 103 -10.47 7.84 -5.86
C LEU A 103 -9.31 7.75 -4.86
N GLU A 104 -8.76 8.88 -4.41
CA GLU A 104 -7.70 8.91 -3.41
C GLU A 104 -8.14 8.28 -2.08
N HIS A 105 -9.37 8.58 -1.64
CA HIS A 105 -9.94 7.97 -0.44
C HIS A 105 -10.11 6.45 -0.59
N GLU A 106 -10.62 6.01 -1.74
CA GLU A 106 -10.80 4.58 -2.03
C GLU A 106 -9.47 3.83 -2.15
N LEU A 107 -8.46 4.44 -2.76
CA LEU A 107 -7.11 3.87 -2.84
C LEU A 107 -6.48 3.66 -1.45
N LEU A 108 -6.78 4.54 -0.49
CA LEU A 108 -6.27 4.40 0.87
C LEU A 108 -7.12 3.45 1.72
N TYR A 109 -8.44 3.69 1.77
CA TYR A 109 -9.34 3.10 2.76
C TYR A 109 -10.42 2.18 2.17
N GLY A 110 -10.42 1.95 0.87
CA GLY A 110 -11.38 1.08 0.21
C GLY A 110 -11.41 -0.32 0.82
N VAL A 111 -12.59 -0.92 0.85
CA VAL A 111 -12.79 -2.30 1.30
C VAL A 111 -13.34 -3.10 0.14
N ARG A 112 -12.67 -4.19 -0.16
CA ARG A 112 -13.02 -5.08 -1.26
C ARG A 112 -14.34 -5.78 -0.99
N SER A 113 -15.33 -5.54 -1.86
CA SER A 113 -16.62 -6.19 -1.78
C SER A 113 -17.18 -6.49 -3.17
N TYR A 114 -17.95 -7.54 -3.28
CA TYR A 114 -18.67 -7.90 -4.48
C TYR A 114 -20.08 -8.35 -4.14
N ASP A 115 -21.06 -7.61 -4.63
CA ASP A 115 -22.47 -7.99 -4.56
C ASP A 115 -22.95 -8.45 -5.93
N ALA A 116 -23.33 -9.73 -6.01
CA ALA A 116 -23.79 -10.35 -7.24
C ALA A 116 -25.28 -10.06 -7.54
N GLY A 117 -26.01 -9.42 -6.60
CA GLY A 117 -27.40 -9.05 -6.78
C GLY A 117 -27.63 -8.04 -7.90
N PRO A 118 -28.84 -7.95 -8.49
CA PRO A 118 -29.17 -6.89 -9.43
C PRO A 118 -29.56 -5.58 -8.70
N PRO A 119 -28.91 -4.42 -8.97
CA PRO A 119 -27.74 -4.26 -9.83
C PRO A 119 -26.44 -4.71 -9.15
N ARG A 120 -25.55 -5.32 -9.92
CA ARG A 120 -24.23 -5.73 -9.42
C ARG A 120 -23.41 -4.54 -8.96
N ARG A 121 -22.76 -4.67 -7.80
CA ARG A 121 -21.85 -3.67 -7.25
C ARG A 121 -20.53 -4.31 -6.88
N SER A 122 -19.45 -3.63 -7.21
CA SER A 122 -18.11 -3.99 -6.76
C SER A 122 -17.41 -2.76 -6.20
N THR A 123 -16.67 -2.97 -5.11
CA THR A 123 -15.79 -1.97 -4.53
C THR A 123 -14.39 -2.51 -4.56
N MET A 124 -13.41 -1.64 -4.83
CA MET A 124 -12.02 -2.03 -4.80
C MET A 124 -11.49 -2.04 -3.37
N GLY A 125 -10.55 -2.93 -3.09
CA GLY A 125 -9.77 -2.91 -1.85
C GLY A 125 -8.70 -1.86 -1.92
N GLY A 126 -8.56 -1.08 -0.86
CA GLY A 126 -7.55 -0.05 -0.72
C GLY A 126 -6.26 -0.58 -0.08
N LEU A 127 -5.27 0.29 0.02
CA LEU A 127 -3.94 -0.01 0.51
C LEU A 127 -3.96 -0.64 1.91
N PHE A 128 -4.71 -0.05 2.84
CA PHE A 128 -4.75 -0.53 4.22
C PHE A 128 -5.43 -1.90 4.35
N GLU A 129 -6.40 -2.21 3.50
CA GLU A 129 -6.98 -3.55 3.46
C GLU A 129 -5.93 -4.59 3.04
N TYR A 130 -5.13 -4.31 2.02
CA TYR A 130 -4.07 -5.22 1.57
C TYR A 130 -3.02 -5.44 2.64
N ILE A 131 -2.52 -4.38 3.27
CA ILE A 131 -1.54 -4.48 4.35
C ILE A 131 -2.12 -5.25 5.54
N LEU A 132 -3.36 -4.97 5.94
CA LEU A 132 -4.03 -5.64 7.05
C LEU A 132 -4.26 -7.13 6.80
N LEU A 133 -4.68 -7.51 5.59
CA LEU A 133 -4.90 -8.90 5.22
C LEU A 133 -3.58 -9.67 5.14
N ALA A 134 -2.52 -9.03 4.68
CA ALA A 134 -1.19 -9.61 4.60
C ALA A 134 -0.56 -9.79 6.00
N GLY A 135 -0.72 -8.81 6.89
CA GLY A 135 -0.15 -8.84 8.25
C GLY A 135 -0.79 -9.84 9.20
N LYS A 136 -1.96 -10.40 8.86
CA LYS A 136 -2.61 -11.42 9.71
C LYS A 136 -1.94 -12.80 9.68
N THR A 137 -1.06 -13.05 8.74
CA THR A 137 -0.44 -14.36 8.54
C THR A 137 0.97 -14.49 9.13
N ASN A 138 1.62 -13.38 9.51
CA ASN A 138 3.02 -13.38 9.96
C ASN A 138 3.17 -12.87 11.39
N SER A 139 4.04 -13.54 12.17
CA SER A 139 4.42 -13.15 13.53
C SER A 139 5.19 -11.83 13.60
N TRP A 140 5.74 -11.37 12.50
CA TRP A 140 6.50 -10.12 12.36
C TRP A 140 5.55 -9.08 11.77
N SER A 141 5.09 -8.20 12.61
CA SER A 141 4.11 -7.22 12.19
C SER A 141 4.81 -6.00 11.59
N THR A 142 4.75 -5.87 10.27
CA THR A 142 5.01 -4.58 9.60
C THR A 142 3.93 -3.55 9.95
N ILE A 143 2.94 -3.96 10.75
CA ILE A 143 1.85 -3.15 11.26
C ILE A 143 2.10 -2.86 12.74
N GLN A 144 2.33 -1.59 13.07
CA GLN A 144 2.60 -1.14 14.43
C GLN A 144 1.44 -0.30 14.98
N ASN A 145 1.00 -0.64 16.20
CA ASN A 145 0.02 0.16 16.93
C ASN A 145 0.72 1.17 17.83
N ALA A 146 0.57 2.43 17.55
CA ALA A 146 1.13 3.51 18.37
C ALA A 146 0.39 3.75 19.69
N ALA A 147 -0.73 3.04 19.93
CA ALA A 147 -1.51 3.13 21.16
C ALA A 147 -1.91 4.57 21.57
N SER A 148 -2.21 5.41 20.58
CA SER A 148 -2.50 6.84 20.73
C SER A 148 -1.31 7.68 21.22
N ALA A 149 -0.09 7.15 21.12
CA ALA A 149 1.12 7.91 21.36
C ALA A 149 1.49 8.75 20.13
N GLN A 150 2.24 9.81 20.37
CA GLN A 150 2.83 10.59 19.28
C GLN A 150 3.81 9.71 18.48
N LEU A 151 3.85 9.88 17.16
CA LEU A 151 4.81 9.20 16.31
C LEU A 151 6.24 9.50 16.78
N THR A 152 7.03 8.44 17.01
CA THR A 152 8.44 8.55 17.41
C THR A 152 9.35 8.02 16.31
N GLU A 153 10.61 8.44 16.35
CA GLU A 153 11.63 7.94 15.42
C GLU A 153 11.87 6.44 15.61
N ASP A 154 11.82 5.95 16.86
CA ASP A 154 11.98 4.53 17.18
C ASP A 154 10.86 3.70 16.55
N MET A 155 9.59 4.13 16.64
CA MET A 155 8.48 3.43 15.98
C MET A 155 8.67 3.33 14.47
N LEU A 156 9.18 4.40 13.84
CA LEU A 156 9.47 4.38 12.42
C LEU A 156 10.59 3.40 12.08
N ASN A 157 11.69 3.43 12.84
CA ASN A 157 12.83 2.55 12.63
C ASN A 157 12.49 1.07 12.90
N ASP A 158 11.70 0.78 13.93
CA ASP A 158 11.21 -0.58 14.23
C ASP A 158 10.37 -1.14 13.06
N THR A 159 9.50 -0.30 12.49
CA THR A 159 8.70 -0.70 11.32
C THR A 159 9.58 -0.90 10.09
N LEU A 160 10.57 -0.05 9.87
CA LEU A 160 11.53 -0.17 8.77
C LEU A 160 12.39 -1.43 8.92
N GLN A 161 12.82 -1.74 10.14
CA GLN A 161 13.55 -2.99 10.43
C GLN A 161 12.68 -4.20 10.11
N ALA A 162 11.43 -4.22 10.56
CA ALA A 162 10.50 -5.32 10.28
C ALA A 162 10.29 -5.53 8.77
N ILE A 163 10.14 -4.46 7.99
CA ILE A 163 10.04 -4.53 6.53
C ILE A 163 11.34 -5.08 5.91
N TRP A 164 12.48 -4.64 6.40
CA TRP A 164 13.79 -5.08 5.91
C TRP A 164 14.04 -6.56 6.20
N GLU A 165 13.68 -7.05 7.39
CA GLU A 165 13.80 -8.46 7.78
C GLU A 165 12.92 -9.37 6.89
N GLU A 166 11.78 -8.89 6.43
CA GLU A 166 10.92 -9.58 5.45
C GLU A 166 11.41 -9.44 3.99
N GLY A 167 12.47 -8.69 3.76
CA GLY A 167 13.08 -8.49 2.44
C GLY A 167 12.48 -7.34 1.62
N GLY A 168 11.71 -6.45 2.23
CA GLY A 168 11.21 -5.23 1.62
C GLY A 168 12.24 -4.12 1.58
N GLN A 169 12.05 -3.15 0.70
CA GLN A 169 12.86 -1.95 0.56
C GLN A 169 11.93 -0.75 0.33
N PRO A 170 11.38 -0.17 1.40
CA PRO A 170 10.48 0.97 1.27
C PRO A 170 11.23 2.21 0.80
N ASP A 171 10.56 3.03 -0.02
CA ASP A 171 11.08 4.25 -0.60
C ASP A 171 10.26 5.49 -0.26
N ALA A 172 9.05 5.32 0.28
CA ALA A 172 8.14 6.41 0.55
C ALA A 172 7.42 6.28 1.90
N ILE A 173 7.29 7.41 2.58
CA ILE A 173 6.47 7.57 3.79
C ILE A 173 5.39 8.61 3.48
N PHE A 174 4.12 8.23 3.62
CA PHE A 174 3.03 9.17 3.48
C PHE A 174 2.55 9.63 4.87
N VAL A 175 2.39 10.92 5.02
CA VAL A 175 2.03 11.53 6.30
C VAL A 175 0.99 12.63 6.13
N ASN A 176 0.15 12.78 7.15
CA ASN A 176 -0.70 13.96 7.32
C ASN A 176 0.13 15.16 7.79
N GLY A 177 -0.42 16.37 7.71
CA GLY A 177 0.23 17.61 8.13
C GLY A 177 0.69 17.62 9.59
N PHE A 178 -0.03 16.96 10.49
CA PHE A 178 0.36 16.82 11.89
C PHE A 178 1.63 15.97 12.03
N ASN A 179 1.61 14.75 11.51
CA ASN A 179 2.76 13.83 11.59
C ASN A 179 3.98 14.38 10.82
N LYS A 180 3.76 15.13 9.72
CA LYS A 180 4.87 15.82 9.04
C LYS A 180 5.58 16.81 9.95
N ARG A 181 4.83 17.57 10.76
CA ARG A 181 5.41 18.49 11.74
C ARG A 181 6.17 17.74 12.82
N VAL A 182 5.64 16.63 13.30
CA VAL A 182 6.30 15.75 14.28
C VAL A 182 7.66 15.28 13.74
N ILE A 183 7.68 14.74 12.54
CA ILE A 183 8.93 14.28 11.90
C ILE A 183 9.92 15.45 11.75
N THR A 184 9.45 16.62 11.41
CA THR A 184 10.32 17.82 11.31
C THR A 184 10.94 18.21 12.65
N THR A 185 10.30 17.89 13.78
CA THR A 185 10.86 18.17 15.12
C THR A 185 11.98 17.21 15.54
N TRP A 186 12.12 16.06 14.89
CA TRP A 186 13.22 15.12 15.15
C TRP A 186 14.58 15.71 14.71
N ALA A 187 14.74 16.99 14.88
CA ALA A 187 15.80 17.91 14.56
C ALA A 187 17.19 17.28 14.48
N THR A 188 17.48 16.64 13.39
CA THR A 188 18.78 16.04 13.19
C THR A 188 19.18 16.08 11.72
N PRO A 189 20.47 15.94 11.41
CA PRO A 189 21.01 16.02 10.04
C PRO A 189 20.47 14.95 9.07
N ARG A 190 19.51 14.13 9.49
CA ARG A 190 18.90 13.05 8.72
C ARG A 190 17.78 13.50 7.79
N ILE A 191 17.27 14.74 7.96
CA ILE A 191 16.21 15.27 7.09
C ILE A 191 16.85 16.22 6.08
N ARG A 192 16.84 15.83 4.82
CA ARG A 192 17.24 16.70 3.72
C ARG A 192 16.01 17.26 3.02
N THR A 193 16.03 18.54 2.76
CA THR A 193 15.06 19.21 1.90
C THR A 193 15.69 19.40 0.52
N ASP A 194 15.47 18.46 -0.37
CA ASP A 194 15.78 18.65 -1.77
C ASP A 194 14.67 19.47 -2.44
N ARG A 195 15.03 20.64 -2.91
CA ARG A 195 14.17 21.43 -3.81
C ARG A 195 14.42 20.93 -5.23
N ASP A 196 13.54 20.10 -5.72
CA ASP A 196 13.50 19.80 -7.13
C ASP A 196 12.85 20.99 -7.87
N GLU A 197 13.64 21.73 -8.66
CA GLU A 197 13.18 22.91 -9.41
C GLU A 197 12.06 22.59 -10.42
N ARG A 198 11.82 21.31 -10.69
CA ARG A 198 10.79 20.85 -11.64
C ARG A 198 9.42 20.61 -11.03
N MET A 199 9.32 20.52 -9.71
CA MET A 199 8.05 20.41 -9.00
C MET A 199 7.72 21.72 -8.30
N ALA A 200 6.95 22.56 -8.96
CA ALA A 200 6.47 23.80 -8.41
C ALA A 200 5.72 23.56 -7.09
N GLY A 201 6.37 23.79 -5.95
CA GLY A 201 5.73 23.88 -4.63
C GLY A 201 5.68 22.62 -3.76
N ALA A 202 6.22 21.47 -4.19
CA ALA A 202 6.33 20.32 -3.31
C ALA A 202 7.68 20.33 -2.57
N SER A 203 7.66 20.65 -1.30
CA SER A 203 8.81 20.40 -0.42
C SER A 203 8.91 18.90 -0.17
N ILE A 204 9.71 18.20 -0.95
CA ILE A 204 10.03 16.79 -0.72
C ILE A 204 11.07 16.75 0.39
N GLY A 205 10.67 16.30 1.57
CA GLY A 205 11.62 15.96 2.63
C GLY A 205 12.07 14.52 2.44
N THR A 206 13.34 14.25 2.58
CA THR A 206 13.88 12.89 2.61
C THR A 206 14.29 12.55 4.04
N TYR A 207 14.04 11.32 4.45
CA TYR A 207 14.50 10.76 5.70
C TYR A 207 15.58 9.71 5.42
N GLU A 208 16.77 9.90 5.95
CA GLU A 208 17.87 8.95 5.84
C GLU A 208 17.84 8.06 7.08
N SER A 209 17.44 6.80 6.92
CA SER A 209 17.50 5.78 7.95
C SER A 209 18.65 4.83 7.72
N GLU A 210 18.91 3.95 8.68
CA GLU A 210 19.90 2.87 8.56
C GLU A 210 19.51 1.84 7.49
N PHE A 211 18.22 1.79 7.13
CA PHE A 211 17.65 0.85 6.14
C PHE A 211 17.50 1.44 4.75
N GLY A 212 17.83 2.71 4.56
CA GLY A 212 17.74 3.40 3.27
C GLY A 212 17.22 4.82 3.36
N THR A 213 17.09 5.44 2.22
CA THR A 213 16.59 6.82 2.09
C THR A 213 15.12 6.78 1.67
N LEU A 214 14.24 7.40 2.45
CA LEU A 214 12.80 7.45 2.20
C LEU A 214 12.36 8.87 1.87
N GLY A 215 11.51 9.01 0.85
CA GLY A 215 10.81 10.25 0.55
C GLY A 215 9.63 10.45 1.50
N ILE A 216 9.47 11.67 2.06
CA ILE A 216 8.33 11.99 2.92
C ILE A 216 7.32 12.80 2.14
N TYR A 217 6.17 12.21 1.86
CA TYR A 217 5.09 12.80 1.08
C TYR A 217 3.95 13.26 1.97
N LEU A 218 3.52 14.50 1.76
CA LEU A 218 2.39 15.07 2.49
C LEU A 218 1.09 14.70 1.77
N ASN A 219 0.21 13.97 2.44
CA ASN A 219 -1.12 13.65 1.94
C ASN A 219 -2.21 14.27 2.84
N ARG A 220 -3.07 15.08 2.25
CA ARG A 220 -4.16 15.78 2.95
C ARG A 220 -5.28 14.86 3.36
N TRP A 221 -5.51 13.81 2.57
CA TRP A 221 -6.63 12.90 2.72
C TRP A 221 -6.33 11.72 3.63
N LEU A 222 -5.06 11.58 4.00
CA LEU A 222 -4.62 10.59 4.97
C LEU A 222 -5.06 11.00 6.39
N ARG A 223 -5.64 10.06 7.14
CA ARG A 223 -5.98 10.28 8.55
C ARG A 223 -4.69 10.56 9.33
N ALA A 224 -4.79 11.46 10.31
CA ALA A 224 -3.64 11.79 11.14
C ALA A 224 -3.17 10.60 12.01
N SER A 225 -4.06 9.63 12.23
CA SER A 225 -3.75 8.40 12.97
C SER A 225 -2.93 7.38 12.18
N ASP A 226 -2.77 7.56 10.88
CA ASP A 226 -2.20 6.55 10.00
C ASP A 226 -0.93 7.07 9.33
N VAL A 227 0.10 6.23 9.30
CA VAL A 227 1.37 6.50 8.62
C VAL A 227 1.78 5.26 7.82
N PRO A 228 1.41 5.18 6.54
CA PRO A 228 1.86 4.12 5.67
C PRO A 228 3.30 4.36 5.19
N ILE A 229 4.06 3.27 5.18
CA ILE A 229 5.44 3.18 4.68
C ILE A 229 5.40 2.23 3.49
N LEU A 230 5.77 2.70 2.32
CA LEU A 230 5.48 2.01 1.07
C LEU A 230 6.71 1.84 0.20
N THR A 231 6.67 0.77 -0.58
CA THR A 231 7.50 0.60 -1.78
C THR A 231 6.65 0.97 -2.98
N THR A 232 6.91 2.13 -3.57
CA THR A 232 6.06 2.68 -4.65
C THR A 232 6.08 1.82 -5.91
N ALA A 233 7.17 1.12 -6.18
CA ALA A 233 7.31 0.21 -7.33
C ALA A 233 6.37 -1.00 -7.26
N ASP A 234 5.87 -1.35 -6.08
CA ASP A 234 4.97 -2.49 -5.86
C ASP A 234 3.48 -2.14 -5.90
N ILE A 235 3.16 -0.87 -6.15
CA ILE A 235 1.78 -0.40 -6.20
C ILE A 235 1.45 0.05 -7.61
N GLY A 236 0.47 -0.61 -8.21
CA GLY A 236 -0.09 -0.25 -9.51
C GLY A 236 -1.52 0.28 -9.36
N ILE A 237 -1.81 1.41 -10.00
CA ILE A 237 -3.16 1.97 -10.10
C ILE A 237 -3.47 2.10 -11.58
N GLY A 238 -4.63 1.61 -11.99
CA GLY A 238 -4.99 1.70 -13.39
C GLY A 238 -6.48 1.64 -13.64
N PRO A 239 -6.93 2.29 -14.73
CA PRO A 239 -8.29 2.14 -15.20
C PRO A 239 -8.48 0.77 -15.87
N LEU A 240 -9.71 0.28 -15.84
CA LEU A 240 -10.10 -0.81 -16.73
C LEU A 240 -9.94 -0.36 -18.18
N ASN A 241 -9.46 -1.24 -19.05
CA ASN A 241 -9.12 -0.89 -20.43
C ASN A 241 -10.24 -0.13 -21.14
N GLY A 242 -9.93 1.10 -21.57
CA GLY A 242 -10.88 2.00 -22.23
C GLY A 242 -11.90 2.68 -21.31
N ARG A 243 -11.74 2.59 -19.98
CA ARG A 243 -12.66 3.20 -18.99
C ARG A 243 -11.95 4.15 -18.02
N ASP A 244 -11.01 4.92 -18.54
CA ASP A 244 -10.43 6.05 -17.81
C ASP A 244 -11.49 7.16 -17.65
N PHE A 245 -11.26 8.10 -16.73
CA PHE A 245 -12.17 9.23 -16.53
C PHE A 245 -12.45 9.92 -17.85
N SER A 246 -13.68 9.87 -18.27
CA SER A 246 -14.17 10.47 -19.51
C SER A 246 -15.52 11.15 -19.28
N SER A 247 -15.69 12.30 -19.92
CA SER A 247 -16.94 13.04 -19.95
C SER A 247 -17.77 12.61 -21.17
N ARG A 248 -19.06 12.38 -20.96
CA ARG A 248 -19.99 12.13 -22.04
C ARG A 248 -21.32 12.85 -21.82
N GLU A 249 -21.92 13.29 -22.88
CA GLU A 249 -23.26 13.85 -22.86
C GLU A 249 -24.30 12.73 -22.87
N LEU A 250 -25.28 12.85 -22.00
CA LEU A 250 -26.41 11.92 -21.93
C LEU A 250 -27.61 12.48 -22.70
N PRO A 251 -28.47 11.61 -23.25
CA PRO A 251 -29.73 12.06 -23.87
C PRO A 251 -30.57 12.84 -22.89
N SER A 252 -30.99 14.04 -23.28
CA SER A 252 -31.93 14.87 -22.51
C SER A 252 -33.37 14.55 -22.85
N LEU A 253 -34.22 14.49 -21.83
CA LEU A 253 -35.66 14.31 -22.00
C LEU A 253 -36.43 15.64 -21.89
N GLY A 254 -35.74 16.76 -21.69
CA GLY A 254 -36.32 18.08 -21.49
C GLY A 254 -35.34 19.19 -21.88
N ASP A 255 -35.67 20.44 -21.51
CA ASP A 255 -34.83 21.61 -21.76
C ASP A 255 -33.66 21.69 -20.76
N TYR A 256 -32.74 20.71 -20.86
CA TYR A 256 -31.51 20.65 -20.08
C TYR A 256 -30.43 19.82 -20.81
N VAL A 257 -29.17 20.12 -20.55
CA VAL A 257 -28.04 19.33 -20.97
C VAL A 257 -27.52 18.54 -19.75
N GLN A 258 -27.36 17.24 -19.94
CA GLN A 258 -26.87 16.35 -18.90
C GLN A 258 -25.53 15.78 -19.31
N THR A 259 -24.51 15.99 -18.49
CA THR A 259 -23.17 15.45 -18.70
C THR A 259 -22.83 14.51 -17.56
N GLU A 260 -22.29 13.36 -17.89
CA GLU A 260 -21.78 12.37 -16.95
C GLU A 260 -20.26 12.26 -17.09
N VAL A 261 -19.57 12.25 -15.97
CA VAL A 261 -18.16 11.87 -15.89
C VAL A 261 -18.09 10.50 -15.25
N LEU A 262 -17.43 9.55 -15.92
CA LEU A 262 -17.34 8.17 -15.50
C LEU A 262 -15.91 7.66 -15.65
N GLY A 263 -15.45 6.89 -14.67
CA GLY A 263 -14.21 6.11 -14.71
C GLY A 263 -14.38 4.81 -13.96
N GLU A 264 -13.57 3.81 -14.29
CA GLU A 264 -13.53 2.53 -13.60
C GLU A 264 -12.09 2.16 -13.30
N TYR A 265 -11.74 2.07 -12.01
CA TYR A 265 -10.39 1.91 -11.54
C TYR A 265 -10.24 0.71 -10.63
N THR A 266 -9.00 0.24 -10.54
CA THR A 266 -8.58 -0.76 -9.56
C THR A 266 -7.16 -0.48 -9.11
N MET A 267 -6.78 -1.06 -7.97
CA MET A 267 -5.44 -1.02 -7.43
C MET A 267 -4.86 -2.43 -7.35
N GLU A 268 -3.58 -2.54 -7.65
CA GLU A 268 -2.78 -3.75 -7.51
C GLU A 268 -1.66 -3.47 -6.50
N VAL A 269 -1.51 -4.34 -5.51
CA VAL A 269 -0.45 -4.24 -4.49
C VAL A 269 0.32 -5.54 -4.48
N HIS A 270 1.59 -5.46 -4.87
CA HIS A 270 2.50 -6.59 -4.83
C HIS A 270 3.18 -6.68 -3.47
N ARG A 271 3.56 -7.89 -3.06
CA ARG A 271 4.34 -8.14 -1.83
C ARG A 271 3.78 -7.42 -0.59
N ALA A 272 2.45 -7.32 -0.47
CA ALA A 272 1.78 -6.52 0.57
C ALA A 272 2.23 -6.86 2.01
N SER A 273 2.65 -8.12 2.27
CA SER A 273 3.13 -8.57 3.58
C SER A 273 4.60 -8.25 3.86
N MET A 274 5.38 -7.93 2.83
CA MET A 274 6.84 -7.83 2.93
C MET A 274 7.36 -6.44 2.62
N ALA A 275 6.71 -5.74 1.68
CA ALA A 275 7.24 -4.51 1.12
C ALA A 275 6.60 -3.25 1.72
N HIS A 276 5.54 -3.39 2.49
CA HIS A 276 4.77 -2.27 3.01
C HIS A 276 4.59 -2.37 4.52
N GLY A 277 4.60 -1.21 5.17
CA GLY A 277 4.32 -1.07 6.60
C GLY A 277 3.23 -0.05 6.89
N TRP A 278 2.67 -0.15 8.07
CA TRP A 278 1.64 0.76 8.54
C TRP A 278 1.75 0.97 10.04
N ILE A 279 1.97 2.22 10.43
CA ILE A 279 1.86 2.64 11.82
C ILE A 279 0.48 3.26 11.97
N TYR A 280 -0.34 2.70 12.85
CA TYR A 280 -1.71 3.17 13.04
C TYR A 280 -1.96 3.62 14.49
N ASN A 281 -3.08 4.33 14.70
CA ASN A 281 -3.48 4.84 15.99
C ASN A 281 -2.44 5.77 16.62
N THR A 282 -1.79 6.60 15.79
CA THR A 282 -0.93 7.68 16.29
C THR A 282 -1.77 8.82 16.86
N ALA A 283 -1.20 9.60 17.80
CA ALA A 283 -1.85 10.81 18.31
C ALA A 283 -2.16 11.78 17.16
N THR A 284 -3.29 12.48 17.26
CA THR A 284 -3.79 13.38 16.22
C THR A 284 -3.74 14.85 16.59
N SER A 285 -3.34 15.17 17.83
CA SER A 285 -3.26 16.53 18.39
C SER A 285 -2.18 16.60 19.46
#